data_5f1c8e7d5c136da7c442b385520b9ebb
#
_entry.id   5f1c8e7d5c136da7c442b385520b9ebb
#
_cell.length_a   1.000
_cell.length_b   1.000
_cell.length_c   1.000
_cell.angle_alpha   90.00
_cell.angle_beta   90.00
_cell.angle_gamma   90.00
#
_symmetry.space_group_name_H-M   'P 1'
#
loop_
_entity.id
_entity.type
_entity.pdbx_description
1 polymer ?
#
loop_
_entity_poly.entity_id
_entity_poly.type
_entity_poly.pdbx_seq_one_letter_code
_entity_poly.pdbx_strand_id
1 'polypeptide(L)'
;MTKSQKRLFSLYGMGILIAMLIFFLRAHPLIVFDTDDWLYIYYTRPPFLLWGDWNPSRILPEVFMPLCSQLAVWLIYPFSGDYIASLSFMHGTVLSLFITGYVLAFTLFVQKKLHASFACSVTVGTLFLLMHFWIFRSADSGNAFLFSAADTTCIFYYTIPSLLNLTLIFLFESFPFLTDLHDRSRLWLKGIVIALVYFAVFSNLYSSYLLAIWAGVDFLYTGGLLLSSRKENTCTAPTLVSRILYECAIILAWFTSVVFEFSGGRADSLGERPFMESLSLTFSLAKERISNCNPVFSGFVFFTLIVFFIEILVNF
;
A
#
# COMPACT_ATOMS: atom_id res chain seq x y z
N MET A 1 19.84 -1.54 -14.96
CA MET A 1 20.74 -2.06 -13.91
C MET A 1 21.73 -3.06 -14.48
N THR A 2 23.01 -2.93 -14.23
CA THR A 2 24.07 -3.90 -14.52
C THR A 2 23.93 -5.14 -13.63
N LYS A 3 24.65 -6.24 -13.94
CA LYS A 3 24.65 -7.45 -13.10
C LYS A 3 25.13 -7.16 -11.65
N SER A 4 26.11 -6.29 -11.50
CA SER A 4 26.62 -5.83 -10.18
C SER A 4 25.54 -5.04 -9.43
N GLN A 5 24.88 -4.09 -10.09
CA GLN A 5 23.81 -3.31 -9.47
C GLN A 5 22.63 -4.18 -9.02
N LYS A 6 22.27 -5.24 -9.78
CA LYS A 6 21.22 -6.18 -9.36
C LYS A 6 21.62 -6.93 -8.08
N ARG A 7 22.88 -7.35 -7.95
CA ARG A 7 23.38 -7.98 -6.72
C ARG A 7 23.34 -7.03 -5.53
N LEU A 8 23.83 -5.80 -5.71
CA LEU A 8 23.78 -4.78 -4.66
C LEU A 8 22.36 -4.43 -4.26
N PHE A 9 21.42 -4.37 -5.20
CA PHE A 9 20.01 -4.14 -4.92
C PHE A 9 19.38 -5.29 -4.10
N SER A 10 19.74 -6.54 -4.41
CA SER A 10 19.30 -7.69 -3.61
C SER A 10 19.89 -7.65 -2.19
N LEU A 11 21.17 -7.29 -2.04
CA LEU A 11 21.80 -7.12 -0.72
C LEU A 11 21.17 -5.96 0.06
N TYR A 12 20.84 -4.86 -0.59
CA TYR A 12 20.10 -3.75 0.00
C TYR A 12 18.73 -4.19 0.52
N GLY A 13 17.96 -4.90 -0.30
CA GLY A 13 16.67 -5.48 0.13
C GLY A 13 16.80 -6.45 1.30
N MET A 14 17.82 -7.30 1.28
CA MET A 14 18.11 -8.21 2.39
C MET A 14 18.44 -7.44 3.68
N GLY A 15 19.22 -6.37 3.57
CA GLY A 15 19.55 -5.50 4.70
C GLY A 15 18.31 -4.84 5.31
N ILE A 16 17.40 -4.31 4.49
CA ILE A 16 16.13 -3.77 4.95
C ILE A 16 15.29 -4.86 5.64
N LEU A 17 15.15 -6.02 5.01
CA LEU A 17 14.37 -7.12 5.57
C LEU A 17 14.89 -7.53 6.94
N ILE A 18 16.19 -7.72 7.08
CA ILE A 18 16.82 -8.10 8.36
C ILE A 18 16.59 -6.99 9.41
N ALA A 19 16.76 -5.73 9.03
CA ALA A 19 16.52 -4.60 9.95
C ALA A 19 15.07 -4.55 10.43
N MET A 20 14.10 -4.74 9.54
CA MET A 20 12.68 -4.77 9.88
C MET A 20 12.30 -6.01 10.71
N LEU A 21 12.87 -7.17 10.40
CA LEU A 21 12.70 -8.38 11.22
C LEU A 21 13.21 -8.16 12.64
N ILE A 22 14.42 -7.61 12.80
CA ILE A 22 14.95 -7.30 14.13
C ILE A 22 14.03 -6.32 14.85
N PHE A 23 13.55 -5.28 14.15
CA PHE A 23 12.66 -4.29 14.73
C PHE A 23 11.34 -4.91 15.22
N PHE A 24 10.62 -5.66 14.37
CA PHE A 24 9.32 -6.25 14.73
C PHE A 24 9.39 -7.52 15.57
N LEU A 25 10.56 -8.13 15.73
CA LEU A 25 10.72 -9.31 16.58
C LEU A 25 11.37 -9.01 17.93
N ARG A 26 12.01 -7.83 18.08
CA ARG A 26 12.78 -7.49 19.29
C ARG A 26 12.49 -6.11 19.84
N ALA A 27 12.49 -5.07 19.01
CA ALA A 27 12.33 -3.70 19.46
C ALA A 27 10.85 -3.30 19.61
N HIS A 28 10.00 -3.77 18.71
CA HIS A 28 8.57 -3.47 18.68
C HIS A 28 7.77 -4.71 18.26
N PRO A 29 7.73 -5.75 19.12
CA PRO A 29 7.04 -7.01 18.81
C PRO A 29 5.56 -6.75 18.54
N LEU A 30 5.03 -7.46 17.52
CA LEU A 30 3.61 -7.47 17.28
C LEU A 30 2.94 -8.37 18.34
N ILE A 31 1.82 -7.93 18.84
CA ILE A 31 1.08 -8.61 19.89
C ILE A 31 -0.34 -8.89 19.41
N VAL A 32 -0.85 -10.02 19.86
CA VAL A 32 -2.27 -10.33 19.75
C VAL A 32 -2.95 -9.60 20.89
N PHE A 33 -3.66 -8.54 20.52
CA PHE A 33 -4.43 -7.76 21.47
C PHE A 33 -5.78 -8.43 21.73
N ASP A 34 -6.71 -7.68 22.06
CA ASP A 34 -8.06 -7.83 22.49
C ASP A 34 -8.96 -8.69 21.55
N THR A 35 -10.23 -8.56 21.72
CA THR A 35 -11.32 -9.32 21.11
C THR A 35 -11.23 -9.45 19.59
N ASP A 36 -10.86 -8.38 18.90
CA ASP A 36 -10.80 -8.34 17.43
C ASP A 36 -9.69 -9.24 16.89
N ASP A 37 -8.49 -9.19 17.47
CA ASP A 37 -7.36 -10.00 17.03
C ASP A 37 -7.64 -11.50 17.20
N TRP A 38 -8.16 -11.89 18.35
CA TRP A 38 -8.49 -13.28 18.61
C TRP A 38 -9.58 -13.81 17.71
N LEU A 39 -10.59 -12.97 17.39
CA LEU A 39 -11.66 -13.34 16.46
C LEU A 39 -11.08 -13.62 15.06
N TYR A 40 -10.25 -12.73 14.54
CA TYR A 40 -9.71 -12.85 13.18
C TYR A 40 -8.56 -13.85 13.05
N ILE A 41 -7.86 -14.20 14.11
CA ILE A 41 -6.92 -15.32 14.11
C ILE A 41 -7.63 -16.66 13.95
N TYR A 42 -8.78 -16.79 14.59
CA TYR A 42 -9.58 -18.03 14.63
C TYR A 42 -10.47 -18.19 13.41
N TYR A 43 -11.11 -17.12 12.93
CA TYR A 43 -12.15 -17.17 11.91
C TYR A 43 -11.68 -16.60 10.58
N THR A 44 -11.85 -17.40 9.51
CA THR A 44 -11.60 -16.94 8.14
C THR A 44 -12.88 -17.01 7.31
N ARG A 45 -13.13 -15.98 6.51
CA ARG A 45 -14.23 -15.94 5.57
C ARG A 45 -13.89 -16.59 4.23
N PRO A 46 -14.88 -17.09 3.47
CA PRO A 46 -14.65 -17.44 2.07
C PRO A 46 -14.22 -16.23 1.25
N PRO A 47 -13.04 -16.25 0.62
CA PRO A 47 -12.55 -15.14 -0.19
C PRO A 47 -13.11 -15.13 -1.61
N PHE A 48 -13.83 -16.18 -2.03
CA PHE A 48 -14.27 -16.39 -3.41
C PHE A 48 -15.77 -16.64 -3.49
N LEU A 49 -16.39 -16.19 -4.59
CA LEU A 49 -17.80 -16.33 -4.92
C LEU A 49 -18.36 -17.74 -4.77
N LEU A 50 -17.53 -18.76 -4.95
CA LEU A 50 -17.96 -20.16 -4.96
C LEU A 50 -18.22 -20.74 -3.58
N TRP A 51 -17.94 -20.03 -2.50
CA TRP A 51 -17.95 -20.56 -1.13
C TRP A 51 -18.97 -19.89 -0.19
N GLY A 52 -20.15 -19.60 -0.68
CA GLY A 52 -21.23 -19.06 0.15
C GLY A 52 -21.36 -17.54 0.12
N ASP A 53 -21.56 -16.90 1.25
CA ASP A 53 -21.79 -15.46 1.35
C ASP A 53 -20.50 -14.68 1.06
N TRP A 54 -20.19 -14.56 -0.23
CA TRP A 54 -19.00 -13.84 -0.66
C TRP A 54 -19.08 -12.36 -0.35
N ASN A 55 -18.07 -11.88 0.37
CA ASN A 55 -17.84 -10.47 0.57
C ASN A 55 -16.35 -10.20 0.29
N PRO A 56 -16.00 -9.41 -0.71
CA PRO A 56 -14.60 -9.15 -1.06
C PRO A 56 -13.92 -8.20 -0.09
N SER A 57 -14.67 -7.38 0.67
CA SER A 57 -14.04 -6.37 1.54
C SER A 57 -13.27 -7.01 2.71
N ARG A 58 -12.26 -6.29 3.23
CA ARG A 58 -11.43 -6.70 4.37
C ARG A 58 -10.67 -8.02 4.16
N ILE A 59 -10.25 -8.28 2.93
CA ILE A 59 -9.60 -9.54 2.56
C ILE A 59 -8.30 -9.80 3.34
N LEU A 60 -7.50 -8.76 3.63
CA LEU A 60 -6.24 -8.93 4.37
C LEU A 60 -6.49 -9.30 5.84
N PRO A 61 -7.29 -8.57 6.64
CA PRO A 61 -7.49 -8.93 8.04
C PRO A 61 -8.35 -10.18 8.23
N GLU A 62 -9.35 -10.44 7.37
CA GLU A 62 -10.33 -11.50 7.60
C GLU A 62 -10.05 -12.79 6.82
N VAL A 63 -9.08 -12.79 5.90
CA VAL A 63 -8.67 -13.99 5.14
C VAL A 63 -7.18 -14.22 5.21
N PHE A 64 -6.37 -13.21 4.88
CA PHE A 64 -4.92 -13.39 4.78
C PHE A 64 -4.26 -13.47 6.17
N MET A 65 -4.69 -12.67 7.15
CA MET A 65 -4.19 -12.75 8.53
C MET A 65 -4.46 -14.12 9.17
N PRO A 66 -5.68 -14.70 9.11
CA PRO A 66 -5.94 -16.06 9.58
C PRO A 66 -5.06 -17.11 8.89
N LEU A 67 -4.82 -17.00 7.58
CA LEU A 67 -3.91 -17.90 6.88
C LEU A 67 -2.48 -17.80 7.42
N CYS A 68 -1.98 -16.58 7.65
CA CYS A 68 -0.67 -16.37 8.28
C CYS A 68 -0.63 -16.98 9.69
N SER A 69 -1.72 -16.85 10.45
CA SER A 69 -1.84 -17.45 11.78
C SER A 69 -1.80 -18.99 11.74
N GLN A 70 -2.49 -19.60 10.80
CA GLN A 70 -2.42 -21.05 10.59
C GLN A 70 -1.01 -21.51 10.19
N LEU A 71 -0.34 -20.76 9.31
CA LEU A 71 1.05 -21.05 8.94
C LEU A 71 1.98 -20.90 10.14
N ALA A 72 1.75 -19.95 11.05
CA ALA A 72 2.50 -19.84 12.31
C ALA A 72 2.37 -21.10 13.16
N VAL A 73 1.16 -21.63 13.27
CA VAL A 73 0.90 -22.87 14.03
C VAL A 73 1.58 -24.09 13.39
N TRP A 74 1.54 -24.22 12.09
CA TRP A 74 2.11 -25.40 11.43
C TRP A 74 3.62 -25.36 11.27
N LEU A 75 4.20 -24.18 11.04
CA LEU A 75 5.61 -24.05 10.69
C LEU A 75 6.49 -23.59 11.87
N ILE A 76 5.97 -22.80 12.81
CA ILE A 76 6.77 -22.16 13.85
C ILE A 76 6.50 -22.77 15.22
N TYR A 77 5.24 -22.93 15.58
CA TYR A 77 4.82 -23.45 16.88
C TYR A 77 5.45 -24.82 17.23
N PRO A 78 5.62 -25.80 16.30
CA PRO A 78 6.25 -27.07 16.62
C PRO A 78 7.71 -26.94 17.12
N PHE A 79 8.38 -25.85 16.80
CA PHE A 79 9.75 -25.57 17.20
C PHE A 79 9.85 -24.63 18.40
N SER A 80 8.91 -23.68 18.53
CA SER A 80 8.94 -22.69 19.61
C SER A 80 8.27 -23.18 20.89
N GLY A 81 7.23 -24.03 20.77
CA GLY A 81 6.36 -24.42 21.87
C GLY A 81 5.50 -23.26 22.43
N ASP A 82 5.63 -22.05 21.88
CA ASP A 82 4.90 -20.86 22.30
C ASP A 82 4.03 -20.35 21.16
N TYR A 83 2.71 -20.42 21.37
CA TYR A 83 1.72 -20.06 20.36
C TYR A 83 1.76 -18.55 20.05
N ILE A 84 1.80 -17.70 21.07
CA ILE A 84 1.78 -16.23 20.91
C ILE A 84 3.07 -15.76 20.23
N ALA A 85 4.22 -16.27 20.65
CA ALA A 85 5.50 -15.96 20.02
C ALA A 85 5.52 -16.40 18.55
N SER A 86 4.88 -17.53 18.21
CA SER A 86 4.77 -18.01 16.83
C SER A 86 3.93 -17.08 15.95
N LEU A 87 2.79 -16.58 16.46
CA LEU A 87 1.95 -15.60 15.79
C LEU A 87 2.70 -14.29 15.57
N SER A 88 3.30 -13.75 16.63
CA SER A 88 4.11 -12.52 16.60
C SER A 88 5.24 -12.63 15.57
N PHE A 89 5.93 -13.75 15.54
CA PHE A 89 7.00 -14.01 14.56
C PHE A 89 6.47 -14.01 13.12
N MET A 90 5.39 -14.72 12.83
CA MET A 90 4.83 -14.83 11.50
C MET A 90 4.31 -13.46 11.01
N HIS A 91 3.50 -12.79 11.83
CA HIS A 91 2.93 -11.48 11.47
C HIS A 91 4.02 -10.42 11.31
N GLY A 92 5.02 -10.39 12.21
CA GLY A 92 6.18 -9.50 12.09
C GLY A 92 7.00 -9.78 10.83
N THR A 93 7.13 -11.04 10.43
CA THR A 93 7.80 -11.43 9.17
C THR A 93 7.03 -10.94 7.95
N VAL A 94 5.72 -11.14 7.94
CA VAL A 94 4.84 -10.67 6.85
C VAL A 94 4.91 -9.15 6.72
N LEU A 95 4.77 -8.41 7.81
CA LEU A 95 4.89 -6.95 7.80
C LEU A 95 6.27 -6.49 7.30
N SER A 96 7.34 -7.13 7.76
CA SER A 96 8.72 -6.83 7.30
C SER A 96 8.88 -7.02 5.80
N LEU A 97 8.27 -8.05 5.22
CA LEU A 97 8.27 -8.31 3.78
C LEU A 97 7.53 -7.21 3.01
N PHE A 98 6.36 -6.80 3.48
CA PHE A 98 5.59 -5.71 2.83
C PHE A 98 6.34 -4.38 2.90
N ILE A 99 6.93 -4.02 4.05
CA ILE A 99 7.75 -2.80 4.17
C ILE A 99 8.97 -2.87 3.25
N THR A 100 9.65 -4.01 3.20
CA THR A 100 10.80 -4.20 2.29
C THR A 100 10.38 -4.03 0.84
N GLY A 101 9.30 -4.68 0.42
CA GLY A 101 8.75 -4.55 -0.94
C GLY A 101 8.40 -3.11 -1.31
N TYR A 102 7.78 -2.40 -0.38
CA TYR A 102 7.41 -0.99 -0.51
C TYR A 102 8.63 -0.08 -0.72
N VAL A 103 9.67 -0.22 0.11
CA VAL A 103 10.89 0.58 -0.02
C VAL A 103 11.64 0.25 -1.31
N LEU A 104 11.70 -1.03 -1.69
CA LEU A 104 12.31 -1.44 -2.95
C LEU A 104 11.55 -0.92 -4.17
N ALA A 105 10.21 -0.94 -4.14
CA ALA A 105 9.37 -0.38 -5.21
C ALA A 105 9.59 1.12 -5.35
N PHE A 106 9.65 1.87 -4.23
CA PHE A 106 9.99 3.29 -4.23
C PHE A 106 11.39 3.54 -4.78
N THR A 107 12.39 2.77 -4.36
CA THR A 107 13.77 2.88 -4.86
C THR A 107 13.85 2.66 -6.38
N LEU A 108 13.08 1.68 -6.90
CA LEU A 108 12.96 1.45 -8.34
C LEU A 108 12.24 2.59 -9.06
N PHE A 109 11.22 3.16 -8.44
CA PHE A 109 10.51 4.32 -8.97
C PHE A 109 11.48 5.52 -9.12
N VAL A 110 12.25 5.84 -8.08
CA VAL A 110 13.26 6.92 -8.14
C VAL A 110 14.28 6.66 -9.26
N GLN A 111 14.73 5.41 -9.40
CA GLN A 111 15.72 5.05 -10.42
C GLN A 111 15.16 5.11 -11.84
N LYS A 112 13.94 4.60 -12.04
CA LYS A 112 13.40 4.39 -13.38
C LYS A 112 12.57 5.55 -13.89
N LYS A 113 11.70 6.11 -13.06
CA LYS A 113 10.81 7.20 -13.44
C LYS A 113 11.52 8.57 -13.35
N LEU A 114 12.31 8.77 -12.28
CA LEU A 114 13.05 10.01 -12.07
C LEU A 114 14.48 9.96 -12.64
N HIS A 115 14.87 8.88 -13.31
CA HIS A 115 16.18 8.72 -13.96
C HIS A 115 17.38 8.93 -13.03
N ALA A 116 17.22 8.70 -11.72
CA ALA A 116 18.28 8.88 -10.74
C ALA A 116 19.36 7.80 -10.88
N SER A 117 20.61 8.13 -10.51
CA SER A 117 21.68 7.14 -10.44
C SER A 117 21.35 6.04 -9.42
N PHE A 118 21.94 4.87 -9.57
CA PHE A 118 21.73 3.76 -8.64
C PHE A 118 22.05 4.13 -7.19
N ALA A 119 23.17 4.79 -6.95
CA ALA A 119 23.57 5.23 -5.62
C ALA A 119 22.58 6.24 -5.03
N CYS A 120 22.17 7.25 -5.81
CA CYS A 120 21.16 8.22 -5.40
C CYS A 120 19.82 7.53 -5.05
N SER A 121 19.38 6.59 -5.86
CA SER A 121 18.12 5.87 -5.63
C SER A 121 18.13 5.06 -4.33
N VAL A 122 19.24 4.39 -4.02
CA VAL A 122 19.43 3.64 -2.76
C VAL A 122 19.48 4.60 -1.57
N THR A 123 20.19 5.72 -1.68
CA THR A 123 20.24 6.73 -0.62
C THR A 123 18.85 7.32 -0.34
N VAL A 124 18.14 7.73 -1.39
CA VAL A 124 16.77 8.28 -1.27
C VAL A 124 15.80 7.23 -0.72
N GLY A 125 15.89 5.97 -1.15
CA GLY A 125 15.11 4.87 -0.62
C GLY A 125 15.37 4.62 0.87
N THR A 126 16.62 4.72 1.31
CA THR A 126 17.00 4.61 2.73
C THR A 126 16.46 5.78 3.54
N LEU A 127 16.60 7.00 3.06
CA LEU A 127 16.02 8.19 3.70
C LEU A 127 14.50 8.09 3.79
N PHE A 128 13.85 7.62 2.73
CA PHE A 128 12.43 7.39 2.70
C PHE A 128 11.98 6.42 3.82
N LEU A 129 12.67 5.29 3.99
CA LEU A 129 12.41 4.38 5.10
C LEU A 129 12.60 5.06 6.46
N LEU A 130 13.71 5.76 6.65
CA LEU A 130 14.02 6.43 7.92
C LEU A 130 12.98 7.51 8.25
N MET A 131 12.43 8.20 7.25
CA MET A 131 11.40 9.22 7.47
C MET A 131 10.12 8.65 8.09
N HIS A 132 9.77 7.40 7.84
CA HIS A 132 8.62 6.74 8.47
C HIS A 132 8.76 6.62 9.99
N PHE A 133 9.99 6.61 10.51
CA PHE A 133 10.27 6.62 11.94
C PHE A 133 10.43 8.01 12.53
N TRP A 134 10.41 9.06 11.70
CA TRP A 134 10.70 10.43 12.13
C TRP A 134 9.58 11.43 11.82
N ILE A 135 8.50 11.01 11.17
CA ILE A 135 7.40 11.89 10.73
C ILE A 135 6.70 12.56 11.90
N PHE A 136 6.44 11.83 12.97
CA PHE A 136 5.72 12.35 14.12
C PHE A 136 6.67 12.91 15.17
N ARG A 137 6.23 13.96 15.88
CA ARG A 137 6.86 14.36 17.12
C ARG A 137 6.67 13.25 18.13
N SER A 138 7.66 13.03 18.98
CA SER A 138 7.50 12.23 20.18
C SER A 138 6.32 12.79 20.97
N ALA A 139 5.19 12.10 20.93
CA ALA A 139 4.04 12.44 21.75
C ALA A 139 4.10 11.57 23.01
N ASP A 140 3.51 12.05 24.10
CA ASP A 140 3.38 11.32 25.36
C ASP A 140 2.65 9.97 25.21
N SER A 141 1.96 9.77 24.09
CA SER A 141 1.24 8.54 23.73
C SER A 141 2.11 7.43 23.12
N GLY A 142 3.39 7.63 22.90
CA GLY A 142 4.29 6.59 22.37
C GLY A 142 4.21 6.34 20.86
N ASN A 143 3.29 6.93 20.13
CA ASN A 143 3.12 6.74 18.68
C ASN A 143 3.95 7.77 17.89
N ALA A 144 5.26 7.60 17.91
CA ALA A 144 6.20 8.53 17.28
C ALA A 144 6.54 8.19 15.81
N PHE A 145 6.04 7.09 15.24
CA PHE A 145 6.38 6.62 13.91
C PHE A 145 5.19 5.94 13.20
N LEU A 146 5.25 5.87 11.85
CA LEU A 146 4.14 5.36 11.04
C LEU A 146 3.85 3.86 11.22
N PHE A 147 4.86 3.08 11.60
CA PHE A 147 4.70 1.64 11.83
C PHE A 147 4.47 1.31 13.30
N SER A 148 3.90 2.21 14.07
CA SER A 148 3.74 2.08 15.52
C SER A 148 2.61 1.14 15.97
N ALA A 149 1.70 0.75 15.08
CA ALA A 149 0.68 -0.23 15.42
C ALA A 149 1.35 -1.56 15.81
N ALA A 150 1.03 -2.06 17.00
CA ALA A 150 1.50 -3.35 17.47
C ALA A 150 0.41 -4.44 17.39
N ASP A 151 -0.83 -4.03 17.29
CA ASP A 151 -2.03 -4.83 17.15
C ASP A 151 -2.09 -5.45 15.75
N THR A 152 -2.27 -6.77 15.69
CA THR A 152 -2.19 -7.52 14.44
C THR A 152 -3.34 -7.19 13.50
N THR A 153 -4.54 -7.01 13.96
CA THR A 153 -5.69 -6.63 13.13
C THR A 153 -5.49 -5.27 12.51
N CYS A 154 -5.05 -4.28 13.27
CA CYS A 154 -4.75 -2.94 12.74
C CYS A 154 -3.65 -2.96 11.68
N ILE A 155 -2.63 -3.81 11.84
CA ILE A 155 -1.57 -3.96 10.84
C ILE A 155 -2.13 -4.51 9.52
N PHE A 156 -2.91 -5.58 9.58
CA PHE A 156 -3.47 -6.18 8.37
C PHE A 156 -4.61 -5.36 7.77
N TYR A 157 -5.28 -4.52 8.58
CA TYR A 157 -6.38 -3.68 8.12
C TYR A 157 -5.94 -2.30 7.60
N TYR A 158 -4.91 -1.68 8.19
CA TYR A 158 -4.48 -0.32 7.84
C TYR A 158 -3.08 -0.24 7.24
N THR A 159 -2.09 -0.87 7.90
CA THR A 159 -0.68 -0.68 7.51
C THR A 159 -0.36 -1.42 6.21
N ILE A 160 -0.61 -2.72 6.14
CA ILE A 160 -0.31 -3.53 4.95
C ILE A 160 -1.09 -3.05 3.71
N PRO A 161 -2.42 -2.76 3.79
CA PRO A 161 -3.14 -2.21 2.65
C PRO A 161 -2.55 -0.90 2.13
N SER A 162 -2.14 0.01 3.03
CA SER A 162 -1.53 1.28 2.64
C SER A 162 -0.19 1.07 1.91
N LEU A 163 0.66 0.21 2.46
CA LEU A 163 1.94 -0.16 1.84
C LEU A 163 1.73 -0.80 0.46
N LEU A 164 0.73 -1.68 0.35
CA LEU A 164 0.45 -2.40 -0.89
C LEU A 164 -0.08 -1.48 -1.99
N ASN A 165 -1.01 -0.57 -1.67
CA ASN A 165 -1.52 0.40 -2.62
C ASN A 165 -0.39 1.31 -3.16
N LEU A 166 0.46 1.84 -2.28
CA LEU A 166 1.60 2.67 -2.69
C LEU A 166 2.65 1.87 -3.47
N THR A 167 2.91 0.61 -3.08
CA THR A 167 3.81 -0.28 -3.81
C THR A 167 3.34 -0.47 -5.25
N LEU A 168 2.05 -0.70 -5.46
CA LEU A 168 1.46 -0.87 -6.79
C LEU A 168 1.61 0.40 -7.63
N ILE A 169 1.34 1.58 -7.07
CA ILE A 169 1.54 2.86 -7.76
C ILE A 169 3.00 3.00 -8.22
N PHE A 170 3.97 2.76 -7.33
CA PHE A 170 5.39 2.83 -7.69
C PHE A 170 5.78 1.82 -8.77
N LEU A 171 5.20 0.61 -8.74
CA LEU A 171 5.46 -0.42 -9.74
C LEU A 171 4.85 -0.04 -11.11
N PHE A 172 3.62 0.48 -11.16
CA PHE A 172 2.98 0.89 -12.40
C PHE A 172 3.72 2.06 -13.06
N GLU A 173 4.17 3.03 -12.27
CA GLU A 173 4.97 4.14 -12.76
C GLU A 173 6.39 3.70 -13.23
N SER A 174 6.95 2.67 -12.60
CA SER A 174 8.29 2.15 -12.94
C SER A 174 8.29 1.19 -14.13
N PHE A 175 7.17 0.52 -14.38
CA PHE A 175 7.07 -0.59 -15.33
C PHE A 175 5.76 -0.53 -16.13
N PRO A 176 5.66 0.34 -17.15
CA PRO A 176 4.43 0.51 -17.96
C PRO A 176 3.90 -0.78 -18.59
N PHE A 177 4.76 -1.80 -18.83
CA PHE A 177 4.33 -3.09 -19.35
C PHE A 177 3.35 -3.84 -18.42
N LEU A 178 3.30 -3.49 -17.12
CA LEU A 178 2.38 -4.13 -16.17
C LEU A 178 0.93 -3.79 -16.46
N THR A 179 0.66 -2.60 -17.00
CA THR A 179 -0.67 -2.12 -17.39
C THR A 179 -0.98 -2.35 -18.87
N ASP A 180 -0.01 -2.80 -19.67
CA ASP A 180 -0.21 -3.09 -21.08
C ASP A 180 -0.79 -4.51 -21.28
N LEU A 181 -2.07 -4.61 -21.61
CA LEU A 181 -2.79 -5.87 -21.84
C LEU A 181 -2.34 -6.60 -23.13
N HIS A 182 -1.75 -5.88 -24.09
CA HIS A 182 -1.27 -6.45 -25.35
C HIS A 182 0.09 -7.14 -25.20
N ASP A 183 0.92 -6.68 -24.29
CA ASP A 183 2.20 -7.34 -24.01
C ASP A 183 1.95 -8.68 -23.31
N ARG A 184 2.09 -9.77 -24.03
CA ARG A 184 1.97 -11.13 -23.49
C ARG A 184 3.24 -11.65 -22.81
N SER A 185 4.30 -10.85 -22.78
CA SER A 185 5.48 -11.21 -22.01
C SER A 185 5.15 -11.23 -20.51
N ARG A 186 5.75 -12.16 -19.78
CA ARG A 186 5.63 -12.22 -18.30
C ARG A 186 4.19 -12.27 -17.76
N LEU A 187 3.31 -13.02 -18.40
CA LEU A 187 1.91 -13.19 -17.96
C LEU A 187 1.77 -13.60 -16.49
N TRP A 188 2.70 -14.43 -15.99
CA TRP A 188 2.72 -14.81 -14.58
C TRP A 188 2.89 -13.62 -13.63
N LEU A 189 3.74 -12.63 -14.02
CA LEU A 189 3.94 -11.42 -13.22
C LEU A 189 2.69 -10.53 -13.22
N LYS A 190 2.02 -10.42 -14.37
CA LYS A 190 0.75 -9.69 -14.47
C LYS A 190 -0.33 -10.36 -13.63
N GLY A 191 -0.40 -11.69 -13.62
CA GLY A 191 -1.29 -12.44 -12.74
C GLY A 191 -1.05 -12.15 -11.26
N ILE A 192 0.21 -12.11 -10.83
CA ILE A 192 0.57 -11.72 -9.46
C ILE A 192 0.13 -10.27 -9.17
N VAL A 193 0.39 -9.34 -10.09
CA VAL A 193 0.01 -7.93 -9.91
C VAL A 193 -1.50 -7.77 -9.83
N ILE A 194 -2.28 -8.48 -10.64
CA ILE A 194 -3.75 -8.49 -10.55
C ILE A 194 -4.22 -9.00 -9.19
N ALA A 195 -3.62 -10.07 -8.67
CA ALA A 195 -3.91 -10.58 -7.34
C ALA A 195 -3.56 -9.54 -6.25
N LEU A 196 -2.42 -8.87 -6.38
CA LEU A 196 -2.03 -7.80 -5.45
C LEU A 196 -2.98 -6.59 -5.52
N VAL A 197 -3.48 -6.22 -6.72
CA VAL A 197 -4.52 -5.18 -6.87
C VAL A 197 -5.80 -5.59 -6.15
N TYR A 198 -6.21 -6.86 -6.27
CA TYR A 198 -7.36 -7.38 -5.53
C TYR A 198 -7.17 -7.22 -4.02
N PHE A 199 -6.04 -7.66 -3.47
CA PHE A 199 -5.71 -7.47 -2.06
C PHE A 199 -5.63 -6.00 -1.65
N ALA A 200 -5.08 -5.13 -2.49
CA ALA A 200 -4.95 -3.70 -2.21
C ALA A 200 -6.32 -3.01 -2.14
N VAL A 201 -7.17 -3.26 -3.14
CA VAL A 201 -8.46 -2.57 -3.28
C VAL A 201 -9.48 -3.05 -2.26
N PHE A 202 -9.53 -4.36 -1.99
CA PHE A 202 -10.58 -4.97 -1.18
C PHE A 202 -10.20 -5.17 0.31
N SER A 203 -9.08 -4.64 0.77
CA SER A 203 -8.68 -4.77 2.18
C SER A 203 -9.13 -3.62 3.06
N ASN A 204 -8.98 -2.40 2.60
CA ASN A 204 -9.36 -1.21 3.34
C ASN A 204 -9.75 -0.08 2.39
N LEU A 205 -10.97 0.43 2.55
CA LEU A 205 -11.50 1.49 1.68
C LEU A 205 -10.64 2.75 1.71
N TYR A 206 -10.18 3.19 2.88
CA TYR A 206 -9.37 4.42 3.00
C TYR A 206 -8.00 4.28 2.35
N SER A 207 -7.34 3.14 2.51
CA SER A 207 -6.04 2.89 1.87
C SER A 207 -6.15 2.78 0.36
N SER A 208 -7.25 2.18 -0.14
CA SER A 208 -7.48 2.00 -1.58
C SER A 208 -7.81 3.28 -2.34
N TYR A 209 -8.20 4.38 -1.64
CA TYR A 209 -8.32 5.71 -2.25
C TYR A 209 -7.04 6.12 -2.98
N LEU A 210 -5.87 5.79 -2.45
CA LEU A 210 -4.58 6.15 -3.06
C LEU A 210 -4.46 5.57 -4.48
N LEU A 211 -4.76 4.28 -4.63
CA LEU A 211 -4.70 3.61 -5.93
C LEU A 211 -5.83 4.07 -6.86
N ALA A 212 -7.03 4.31 -6.33
CA ALA A 212 -8.17 4.80 -7.10
C ALA A 212 -7.94 6.23 -7.63
N ILE A 213 -7.39 7.13 -6.80
CA ILE A 213 -7.05 8.51 -7.22
C ILE A 213 -5.95 8.47 -8.27
N TRP A 214 -4.89 7.66 -8.05
CA TRP A 214 -3.85 7.46 -9.06
C TRP A 214 -4.44 6.99 -10.39
N ALA A 215 -5.28 5.96 -10.37
CA ALA A 215 -5.92 5.44 -11.58
C ALA A 215 -6.81 6.49 -12.26
N GLY A 216 -7.55 7.30 -11.49
CA GLY A 216 -8.39 8.38 -12.02
C GLY A 216 -7.58 9.48 -12.69
N VAL A 217 -6.51 9.93 -12.08
CA VAL A 217 -5.61 10.96 -12.64
C VAL A 217 -4.92 10.45 -13.90
N ASP A 218 -4.40 9.22 -13.84
CA ASP A 218 -3.71 8.61 -14.97
C ASP A 218 -4.66 8.34 -16.14
N PHE A 219 -5.90 7.93 -15.85
CA PHE A 219 -6.97 7.80 -16.85
C PHE A 219 -7.22 9.12 -17.61
N LEU A 220 -7.35 10.23 -16.90
CA LEU A 220 -7.57 11.53 -17.50
C LEU A 220 -6.36 11.95 -18.37
N TYR A 221 -5.16 11.76 -17.87
CA TYR A 221 -3.92 12.06 -18.60
C TYR A 221 -3.77 11.19 -19.85
N THR A 222 -3.92 9.88 -19.72
CA THR A 222 -3.81 8.91 -20.83
C THR A 222 -4.92 9.14 -21.88
N GLY A 223 -6.13 9.49 -21.42
CA GLY A 223 -7.25 9.86 -22.29
C GLY A 223 -6.95 11.11 -23.11
N GLY A 224 -6.37 12.13 -22.49
CA GLY A 224 -5.90 13.34 -23.18
C GLY A 224 -4.84 13.03 -24.25
N LEU A 225 -3.87 12.19 -23.93
CA LEU A 225 -2.86 11.73 -24.89
C LEU A 225 -3.48 10.96 -26.06
N LEU A 226 -4.45 10.07 -25.79
CA LEU A 226 -5.14 9.30 -26.83
C LEU A 226 -5.91 10.23 -27.79
N LEU A 227 -6.55 11.28 -27.28
CA LEU A 227 -7.26 12.27 -28.10
C LEU A 227 -6.28 13.07 -28.97
N SER A 228 -5.13 13.44 -28.45
CA SER A 228 -4.07 14.14 -29.19
C SER A 228 -3.43 13.23 -30.25
N SER A 229 -3.11 11.97 -29.91
CA SER A 229 -2.49 11.02 -30.83
C SER A 229 -3.37 10.66 -32.03
N ARG A 230 -4.71 10.70 -31.87
CA ARG A 230 -5.66 10.53 -32.98
C ARG A 230 -5.56 11.63 -34.02
N LYS A 231 -5.20 12.87 -33.62
CA LYS A 231 -5.01 13.98 -34.56
C LYS A 231 -3.73 13.85 -35.39
N GLU A 232 -2.70 13.18 -34.81
CA GLU A 232 -1.37 13.04 -35.41
C GLU A 232 -1.12 11.71 -36.14
N ASN A 233 -2.10 10.79 -36.15
CA ASN A 233 -1.98 9.42 -36.73
C ASN A 233 -0.78 8.62 -36.20
N THR A 234 -0.42 8.77 -34.93
CA THR A 234 0.71 8.06 -34.33
C THR A 234 0.33 6.67 -33.86
N CYS A 235 1.26 5.69 -34.03
CA CYS A 235 1.05 4.25 -33.80
C CYS A 235 0.95 3.83 -32.32
N THR A 236 0.79 4.75 -31.38
CA THR A 236 0.78 4.50 -29.92
C THR A 236 -0.60 4.18 -29.33
N ALA A 237 -1.67 4.27 -30.13
CA ALA A 237 -3.05 4.11 -29.68
C ALA A 237 -3.37 2.78 -28.95
N PRO A 238 -2.88 1.58 -29.36
CA PRO A 238 -3.25 0.33 -28.70
C PRO A 238 -2.75 0.24 -27.25
N THR A 239 -1.55 0.74 -26.98
CA THR A 239 -0.95 0.72 -25.62
C THR A 239 -1.69 1.68 -24.70
N LEU A 240 -2.07 2.89 -25.19
CA LEU A 240 -2.85 3.85 -24.43
C LEU A 240 -4.26 3.31 -24.10
N VAL A 241 -4.93 2.68 -25.06
CA VAL A 241 -6.24 2.03 -24.83
C VAL A 241 -6.12 0.93 -23.78
N SER A 242 -5.08 0.12 -23.85
CA SER A 242 -4.81 -0.95 -22.89
C SER A 242 -4.66 -0.41 -21.48
N ARG A 243 -3.91 0.67 -21.32
CA ARG A 243 -3.71 1.36 -20.04
C ARG A 243 -5.03 1.93 -19.49
N ILE A 244 -5.81 2.62 -20.30
CA ILE A 244 -7.14 3.12 -19.95
C ILE A 244 -8.06 2.00 -19.46
N LEU A 245 -8.08 0.85 -20.13
CA LEU A 245 -8.90 -0.29 -19.71
C LEU A 245 -8.46 -0.83 -18.35
N TYR A 246 -7.15 -0.86 -18.08
CA TYR A 246 -6.62 -1.30 -16.81
C TYR A 246 -7.00 -0.34 -15.66
N GLU A 247 -6.89 0.97 -15.90
CA GLU A 247 -7.28 2.01 -14.95
C GLU A 247 -8.79 1.97 -14.66
N CYS A 248 -9.62 1.82 -15.71
CA CYS A 248 -11.06 1.61 -15.55
C CYS A 248 -11.36 0.38 -14.68
N ALA A 249 -10.63 -0.73 -14.86
CA ALA A 249 -10.82 -1.92 -14.06
C ALA A 249 -10.49 -1.68 -12.57
N ILE A 250 -9.43 -0.93 -12.26
CA ILE A 250 -9.10 -0.53 -10.88
C ILE A 250 -10.20 0.34 -10.28
N ILE A 251 -10.68 1.35 -11.02
CA ILE A 251 -11.74 2.26 -10.56
C ILE A 251 -13.04 1.47 -10.30
N LEU A 252 -13.42 0.58 -11.20
CA LEU A 252 -14.60 -0.28 -11.04
C LEU A 252 -14.46 -1.21 -9.84
N ALA A 253 -13.29 -1.82 -9.63
CA ALA A 253 -13.02 -2.65 -8.45
C ALA A 253 -13.15 -1.82 -7.17
N TRP A 254 -12.63 -0.60 -7.18
CA TRP A 254 -12.75 0.30 -6.04
C TRP A 254 -14.22 0.68 -5.75
N PHE A 255 -15.01 1.04 -6.77
CA PHE A 255 -16.45 1.29 -6.59
C PHE A 255 -17.17 0.05 -6.05
N THR A 256 -16.80 -1.14 -6.50
CA THR A 256 -17.34 -2.39 -5.95
C THR A 256 -17.02 -2.51 -4.46
N SER A 257 -15.79 -2.22 -4.04
CA SER A 257 -15.39 -2.21 -2.63
C SER A 257 -16.23 -1.20 -1.82
N VAL A 258 -16.47 0.00 -2.37
CA VAL A 258 -17.34 1.02 -1.75
C VAL A 258 -18.75 0.46 -1.51
N VAL A 259 -19.35 -0.17 -2.52
CA VAL A 259 -20.71 -0.74 -2.40
C VAL A 259 -20.77 -1.79 -1.29
N PHE A 260 -19.79 -2.68 -1.21
CA PHE A 260 -19.74 -3.70 -0.16
C PHE A 260 -19.54 -3.12 1.24
N GLU A 261 -18.69 -2.11 1.39
CA GLU A 261 -18.49 -1.45 2.69
C GLU A 261 -19.75 -0.68 3.15
N PHE A 262 -20.44 0.00 2.24
CA PHE A 262 -21.68 0.70 2.56
C PHE A 262 -22.90 -0.23 2.76
N SER A 263 -22.86 -1.44 2.22
CA SER A 263 -23.89 -2.45 2.43
C SER A 263 -23.67 -3.28 3.70
N GLY A 264 -22.56 -3.10 4.40
CA GLY A 264 -22.22 -3.84 5.60
C GLY A 264 -22.82 -3.26 6.87
N GLY A 265 -23.08 -4.10 7.88
CA GLY A 265 -23.70 -3.70 9.16
C GLY A 265 -22.91 -2.63 9.96
N ARG A 266 -21.68 -2.31 9.58
CA ARG A 266 -20.96 -1.15 10.14
C ARG A 266 -21.51 0.19 9.67
N ALA A 267 -22.05 0.28 8.46
CA ALA A 267 -22.70 1.49 7.98
C ALA A 267 -23.88 1.88 8.87
N ASP A 268 -24.65 0.89 9.33
CA ASP A 268 -25.78 1.08 10.23
C ASP A 268 -25.38 1.58 11.62
N SER A 269 -24.17 1.27 12.07
CA SER A 269 -23.64 1.66 13.39
C SER A 269 -23.04 3.05 13.45
N LEU A 270 -22.74 3.68 12.31
CA LEU A 270 -22.06 4.99 12.25
C LEU A 270 -22.97 6.18 12.61
N GLY A 271 -24.28 5.96 12.70
CA GLY A 271 -25.29 6.99 12.95
C GLY A 271 -25.41 8.00 11.79
N GLU A 272 -26.54 8.66 11.72
CA GLU A 272 -26.79 9.69 10.69
C GLU A 272 -26.14 11.02 11.10
N ARG A 273 -24.89 11.24 10.74
CA ARG A 273 -24.27 12.57 10.85
C ARG A 273 -24.49 13.35 9.56
N PRO A 274 -24.91 14.61 9.64
CA PRO A 274 -24.99 15.48 8.47
C PRO A 274 -23.63 15.55 7.74
N PHE A 275 -23.66 15.54 6.41
CA PHE A 275 -22.45 15.55 5.59
C PHE A 275 -21.48 16.67 5.94
N MET A 276 -22.00 17.90 6.17
CA MET A 276 -21.19 19.07 6.52
C MET A 276 -20.52 18.95 7.89
N GLU A 277 -21.15 18.29 8.85
CA GLU A 277 -20.58 18.02 10.15
C GLU A 277 -19.45 16.98 10.03
N SER A 278 -19.65 15.90 9.28
CA SER A 278 -18.64 14.89 8.98
C SER A 278 -17.43 15.49 8.26
N LEU A 279 -17.67 16.39 7.31
CA LEU A 279 -16.62 17.08 6.57
C LEU A 279 -15.80 18.01 7.51
N SER A 280 -16.49 18.79 8.35
CA SER A 280 -15.85 19.68 9.34
C SER A 280 -14.99 18.89 10.33
N LEU A 281 -15.51 17.75 10.83
CA LEU A 281 -14.77 16.85 11.70
C LEU A 281 -13.52 16.28 11.00
N THR A 282 -13.65 15.85 9.76
CA THR A 282 -12.53 15.35 8.97
C THR A 282 -11.42 16.39 8.82
N PHE A 283 -11.76 17.64 8.51
CA PHE A 283 -10.79 18.73 8.43
C PHE A 283 -10.15 19.06 9.79
N SER A 284 -10.91 19.03 10.88
CA SER A 284 -10.37 19.29 12.21
C SER A 284 -9.37 18.20 12.64
N LEU A 285 -9.69 16.93 12.39
CA LEU A 285 -8.80 15.81 12.65
C LEU A 285 -7.55 15.85 11.77
N ALA A 286 -7.70 16.18 10.48
CA ALA A 286 -6.56 16.34 9.58
C ALA A 286 -5.62 17.46 10.05
N LYS A 287 -6.18 18.61 10.46
CA LYS A 287 -5.41 19.72 11.02
C LYS A 287 -4.65 19.31 12.28
N GLU A 288 -5.32 18.61 13.18
CA GLU A 288 -4.69 18.08 14.41
C GLU A 288 -3.53 17.13 14.06
N ARG A 289 -3.73 16.18 13.15
CA ARG A 289 -2.68 15.23 12.73
C ARG A 289 -1.50 15.95 12.09
N ILE A 290 -1.75 16.92 11.22
CA ILE A 290 -0.68 17.72 10.59
C ILE A 290 0.10 18.52 11.65
N SER A 291 -0.57 19.07 12.65
CA SER A 291 0.10 19.81 13.73
C SER A 291 1.00 18.94 14.60
N ASN A 292 0.73 17.65 14.67
CA ASN A 292 1.52 16.65 15.39
C ASN A 292 2.70 16.10 14.57
N CYS A 293 2.81 16.46 13.28
CA CYS A 293 3.96 16.09 12.47
C CYS A 293 5.22 16.87 12.86
N ASN A 294 6.39 16.26 12.63
CA ASN A 294 7.67 16.94 12.79
C ASN A 294 7.74 18.19 11.88
N PRO A 295 8.05 19.40 12.42
CA PRO A 295 8.08 20.63 11.62
C PRO A 295 8.99 20.57 10.41
N VAL A 296 10.12 19.87 10.50
CA VAL A 296 11.06 19.70 9.40
C VAL A 296 10.42 18.88 8.28
N PHE A 297 9.74 17.80 8.63
CA PHE A 297 8.99 16.98 7.68
C PHE A 297 7.84 17.78 7.04
N SER A 298 7.04 18.49 7.84
CA SER A 298 5.95 19.32 7.33
C SER A 298 6.46 20.43 6.41
N GLY A 299 7.59 21.05 6.76
CA GLY A 299 8.27 22.03 5.91
C GLY A 299 8.75 21.45 4.59
N PHE A 300 9.33 20.24 4.62
CA PHE A 300 9.77 19.53 3.42
C PHE A 300 8.58 19.18 2.49
N VAL A 301 7.49 18.66 3.03
CA VAL A 301 6.27 18.35 2.26
C VAL A 301 5.70 19.63 1.64
N PHE A 302 5.58 20.70 2.43
CA PHE A 302 5.08 21.98 1.95
C PHE A 302 5.95 22.58 0.83
N PHE A 303 7.27 22.55 1.01
CA PHE A 303 8.21 22.97 -0.03
C PHE A 303 8.06 22.13 -1.31
N THR A 304 7.95 20.81 -1.20
CA THR A 304 7.75 19.92 -2.35
C THR A 304 6.46 20.24 -3.10
N LEU A 305 5.37 20.51 -2.37
CA LEU A 305 4.10 20.93 -2.98
C LEU A 305 4.23 22.25 -3.71
N ILE A 306 4.92 23.24 -3.14
CA ILE A 306 5.17 24.54 -3.81
C ILE A 306 5.96 24.33 -5.09
N VAL A 307 7.04 23.56 -5.06
CA VAL A 307 7.86 23.26 -6.26
C VAL A 307 7.00 22.58 -7.34
N PHE A 308 6.18 21.61 -6.95
CA PHE A 308 5.27 20.92 -7.85
C PHE A 308 4.24 21.87 -8.48
N PHE A 309 3.63 22.76 -7.69
CA PHE A 309 2.71 23.77 -8.22
C PHE A 309 3.39 24.76 -9.18
N ILE A 310 4.61 25.20 -8.86
CA ILE A 310 5.40 26.07 -9.75
C ILE A 310 5.68 25.34 -11.06
N GLU A 311 6.07 24.07 -11.01
CA GLU A 311 6.36 23.26 -12.20
C GLU A 311 5.10 23.10 -13.08
N ILE A 312 3.95 22.86 -12.49
CA ILE A 312 2.67 22.85 -13.23
C ILE A 312 2.43 24.20 -13.89
N LEU A 313 2.54 25.31 -13.16
CA LEU A 313 2.25 26.65 -13.71
C LEU A 313 3.22 27.06 -14.81
N VAL A 314 4.44 26.56 -14.81
CA VAL A 314 5.47 26.89 -15.83
C VAL A 314 5.30 26.03 -17.08
N ASN A 315 4.79 24.80 -16.95
CA ASN A 315 4.68 23.84 -18.05
C ASN A 315 3.28 23.72 -18.65
N PHE A 316 2.28 24.40 -18.09
CA PHE A 316 0.93 24.55 -18.61
C PHE A 316 0.63 25.99 -18.98
#